data_5a8393170e84fa80195b3b42e54ce1e6
#
_entry.id   5a8393170e84fa80195b3b42e54ce1e6
#
_cell.length_a   1.000
_cell.length_b   1.000
_cell.length_c   1.000
_cell.angle_alpha   90.00
_cell.angle_beta   90.00
_cell.angle_gamma   90.00
#
_symmetry.space_group_name_H-M   'P 1'
#
loop_
_entity.id
_entity.type
_entity.pdbx_description
1 polymer ?
#
loop_
_entity_poly.entity_id
_entity_poly.type
_entity_poly.pdbx_seq_one_letter_code
_entity_poly.pdbx_strand_id
1 'polypeptide(L)'
;MSARVISYGELGVDNIIRVPHLPSPEVAAFPTGDSYQIGGAAANCAIWLASWAVPVVLTGNAIGDDGMGRQLQDWLLDFPSIERRWLAVEGGAATPFCRILVTPDAERTILVFGYPEAVVVPLEAAMLDGVGYVSIDLYGGAERMEAARLAQQHGARTVVNDVIDPAHAILRWTDVVVNSAAYLRMVYPDAEVEEHARRLRSVRGATVVTTDGPRPIHVLPAKGDPFRLQPPPAQALVDATGAGDAFRAGLIHGLLQGWDLADCVRWGAAAGSLKVGRSGGGHLPPVGQVAAHAQAASLLAAAERGQ
;
A
#
# COMPACT_ATOMS: atom_id res chain seq x y z
N MET A 1 -9.95 4.04 23.60
CA MET A 1 -9.13 3.03 22.89
C MET A 1 -8.79 3.61 21.52
N SER A 2 -7.56 3.53 21.06
CA SER A 2 -7.23 3.94 19.69
C SER A 2 -7.98 3.04 18.70
N ALA A 3 -8.51 3.62 17.61
CA ALA A 3 -9.21 2.86 16.60
C ALA A 3 -8.22 1.87 15.92
N ARG A 4 -8.70 0.66 15.61
CA ARG A 4 -7.95 -0.40 14.93
C ARG A 4 -7.99 -0.20 13.41
N VAL A 5 -7.05 -0.79 12.71
CA VAL A 5 -7.05 -0.90 11.24
C VAL A 5 -7.14 -2.37 10.84
N ILE A 6 -7.92 -2.67 9.82
CA ILE A 6 -7.77 -3.93 9.10
C ILE A 6 -6.93 -3.65 7.85
N SER A 7 -5.86 -4.41 7.64
CA SER A 7 -5.16 -4.48 6.38
C SER A 7 -5.59 -5.77 5.68
N TYR A 8 -6.42 -5.60 4.65
CA TYR A 8 -7.08 -6.70 3.92
C TYR A 8 -6.53 -6.81 2.52
N GLY A 9 -5.92 -7.95 2.19
CA GLY A 9 -5.37 -8.14 0.87
C GLY A 9 -4.27 -9.19 0.80
N GLU A 10 -3.31 -8.98 -0.11
CA GLU A 10 -2.19 -9.88 -0.30
C GLU A 10 -1.22 -9.88 0.88
N LEU A 11 -0.89 -11.08 1.33
CA LEU A 11 0.21 -11.35 2.25
C LEU A 11 0.98 -12.58 1.78
N GLY A 12 2.29 -12.52 1.88
CA GLY A 12 3.19 -13.57 1.42
C GLY A 12 4.64 -13.20 1.68
N VAL A 13 5.54 -13.74 0.86
CA VAL A 13 6.99 -13.53 0.98
C VAL A 13 7.53 -12.86 -0.27
N ASP A 14 8.33 -11.81 -0.10
CA ASP A 14 9.10 -11.21 -1.19
C ASP A 14 10.54 -11.72 -1.17
N ASN A 15 10.99 -12.28 -2.28
CA ASN A 15 12.37 -12.61 -2.55
C ASN A 15 13.00 -11.49 -3.41
N ILE A 16 13.82 -10.65 -2.80
CA ILE A 16 14.51 -9.54 -3.47
C ILE A 16 15.83 -10.02 -4.03
N ILE A 17 15.95 -10.04 -5.35
CA ILE A 17 17.12 -10.48 -6.09
C ILE A 17 17.76 -9.27 -6.75
N ARG A 18 18.95 -8.88 -6.27
CA ARG A 18 19.70 -7.78 -6.90
C ARG A 18 20.46 -8.29 -8.11
N VAL A 19 20.25 -7.64 -9.24
CA VAL A 19 20.91 -7.99 -10.51
C VAL A 19 21.61 -6.77 -11.12
N PRO A 20 22.76 -6.93 -11.77
CA PRO A 20 23.44 -5.82 -12.44
C PRO A 20 22.66 -5.26 -13.64
N HIS A 21 21.83 -6.09 -14.27
CA HIS A 21 20.89 -5.77 -15.34
C HIS A 21 19.79 -6.81 -15.36
N LEU A 22 18.64 -6.49 -15.97
CA LEU A 22 17.60 -7.50 -16.21
C LEU A 22 18.11 -8.56 -17.19
N PRO A 23 17.82 -9.86 -16.96
CA PRO A 23 18.16 -10.91 -17.91
C PRO A 23 17.39 -10.72 -19.23
N SER A 24 18.02 -11.05 -20.33
CA SER A 24 17.39 -11.11 -21.64
C SER A 24 17.55 -12.52 -22.24
N PRO A 25 16.87 -12.88 -23.34
CA PRO A 25 16.92 -14.24 -23.89
C PRO A 25 18.31 -14.81 -24.14
N GLU A 26 19.29 -13.97 -24.45
CA GLU A 26 20.67 -14.39 -24.78
C GLU A 26 21.69 -13.96 -23.70
N VAL A 27 21.28 -13.20 -22.68
CA VAL A 27 22.19 -12.63 -21.69
C VAL A 27 21.71 -12.98 -20.28
N ALA A 28 22.47 -13.85 -19.61
CA ALA A 28 22.23 -14.19 -18.21
C ALA A 28 22.65 -13.05 -17.29
N ALA A 29 21.85 -12.79 -16.25
CA ALA A 29 22.23 -11.93 -15.15
C ALA A 29 22.65 -12.77 -13.94
N PHE A 30 23.79 -12.44 -13.36
CA PHE A 30 24.26 -13.08 -12.14
C PHE A 30 23.88 -12.21 -10.94
N PRO A 31 23.04 -12.72 -10.00
CA PRO A 31 22.64 -11.97 -8.84
C PRO A 31 23.83 -11.52 -7.98
N THR A 32 23.77 -10.29 -7.50
CA THR A 32 24.73 -9.71 -6.55
C THR A 32 24.24 -9.72 -5.12
N GLY A 33 22.97 -10.08 -4.91
CA GLY A 33 22.34 -10.23 -3.60
C GLY A 33 21.01 -10.95 -3.73
N ASP A 34 20.64 -11.67 -2.67
CA ASP A 34 19.40 -12.42 -2.52
C ASP A 34 18.95 -12.32 -1.07
N SER A 35 17.69 -11.92 -0.86
CA SER A 35 17.12 -11.78 0.47
C SER A 35 15.61 -12.02 0.46
N TYR A 36 15.10 -12.52 1.58
CA TYR A 36 13.69 -12.78 1.78
C TYR A 36 13.14 -11.88 2.88
N GLN A 37 11.88 -11.46 2.74
CA GLN A 37 11.20 -10.56 3.66
C GLN A 37 9.69 -10.73 3.61
N ILE A 38 8.98 -10.05 4.52
CA ILE A 38 7.52 -9.91 4.45
C ILE A 38 7.17 -9.23 3.13
N GLY A 39 6.18 -9.80 2.42
CA GLY A 39 5.67 -9.32 1.15
C GLY A 39 4.14 -9.32 1.10
N GLY A 40 3.62 -8.77 -0.01
CA GLY A 40 2.20 -8.53 -0.22
C GLY A 40 1.75 -7.16 0.28
N ALA A 41 0.88 -6.53 -0.51
CA ALA A 41 0.48 -5.13 -0.29
C ALA A 41 -0.22 -4.90 1.07
N ALA A 42 -1.04 -5.87 1.52
CA ALA A 42 -1.68 -5.79 2.84
C ALA A 42 -0.66 -5.97 3.97
N ALA A 43 0.25 -6.93 3.86
CA ALA A 43 1.25 -7.15 4.89
C ALA A 43 2.23 -5.97 5.00
N ASN A 44 2.68 -5.42 3.87
CA ASN A 44 3.52 -4.22 3.85
C ASN A 44 2.83 -3.04 4.57
N CYS A 45 1.57 -2.76 4.27
CA CYS A 45 0.81 -1.71 4.96
C CYS A 45 0.69 -2.00 6.47
N ALA A 46 0.42 -3.26 6.84
CA ALA A 46 0.25 -3.67 8.23
C ALA A 46 1.52 -3.47 9.07
N ILE A 47 2.70 -3.87 8.57
CA ILE A 47 3.96 -3.71 9.31
C ILE A 47 4.33 -2.24 9.51
N TRP A 48 4.06 -1.37 8.53
CA TRP A 48 4.26 0.06 8.68
C TRP A 48 3.38 0.62 9.81
N LEU A 49 2.08 0.34 9.79
CA LEU A 49 1.14 0.77 10.83
C LEU A 49 1.54 0.22 12.21
N ALA A 50 1.89 -1.07 12.27
CA ALA A 50 2.30 -1.72 13.51
C ALA A 50 3.60 -1.15 14.08
N SER A 51 4.54 -0.73 13.23
CA SER A 51 5.77 -0.05 13.67
C SER A 51 5.51 1.30 14.34
N TRP A 52 4.35 1.88 14.10
CA TRP A 52 3.86 3.10 14.76
C TRP A 52 2.87 2.79 15.90
N ALA A 53 2.89 1.55 16.41
CA ALA A 53 2.04 1.06 17.50
C ALA A 53 0.53 1.18 17.20
N VAL A 54 0.13 1.22 15.93
CA VAL A 54 -1.28 1.13 15.52
C VAL A 54 -1.73 -0.33 15.64
N PRO A 55 -2.83 -0.64 16.33
CA PRO A 55 -3.38 -1.99 16.35
C PRO A 55 -3.91 -2.39 14.96
N VAL A 56 -3.42 -3.50 14.41
CA VAL A 56 -3.75 -3.96 13.05
C VAL A 56 -4.24 -5.39 13.06
N VAL A 57 -5.35 -5.66 12.37
CA VAL A 57 -5.74 -7.00 11.92
C VAL A 57 -5.17 -7.19 10.51
N LEU A 58 -4.37 -8.23 10.30
CA LEU A 58 -3.84 -8.61 8.99
C LEU A 58 -4.55 -9.86 8.51
N THR A 59 -5.19 -9.78 7.34
CA THR A 59 -5.94 -10.90 6.73
C THR A 59 -6.16 -10.64 5.23
N GLY A 60 -6.68 -11.62 4.49
CA GLY A 60 -7.01 -11.50 3.06
C GLY A 60 -6.82 -12.81 2.29
N ASN A 61 -5.60 -13.35 2.23
CA ASN A 61 -5.37 -14.72 1.77
C ASN A 61 -4.73 -15.57 2.87
N ALA A 62 -4.91 -16.89 2.77
CA ALA A 62 -4.17 -17.84 3.59
C ALA A 62 -2.72 -17.94 3.12
N ILE A 63 -1.85 -18.33 4.04
CA ILE A 63 -0.48 -18.77 3.75
C ILE A 63 -0.39 -20.30 3.92
N GLY A 64 0.63 -20.91 3.33
CA GLY A 64 0.88 -22.34 3.50
C GLY A 64 1.51 -22.69 4.86
N ASP A 65 1.47 -23.97 5.22
CA ASP A 65 2.23 -24.54 6.34
C ASP A 65 3.67 -24.93 5.95
N ASP A 66 4.16 -24.41 4.85
CA ASP A 66 5.49 -24.62 4.30
C ASP A 66 6.59 -23.80 5.01
N GLY A 67 7.83 -23.87 4.50
CA GLY A 67 8.97 -23.15 5.06
C GLY A 67 8.81 -21.63 5.02
N MET A 68 8.23 -21.11 3.92
CA MET A 68 8.00 -19.66 3.75
C MET A 68 6.89 -19.16 4.67
N GLY A 69 5.80 -19.94 4.84
CA GLY A 69 4.70 -19.58 5.74
C GLY A 69 5.14 -19.55 7.20
N ARG A 70 5.96 -20.51 7.63
CA ARG A 70 6.55 -20.49 8.99
C ARG A 70 7.46 -19.27 9.18
N GLN A 71 8.33 -18.99 8.20
CA GLN A 71 9.23 -17.84 8.26
C GLN A 71 8.46 -16.51 8.29
N LEU A 72 7.38 -16.40 7.52
CA LEU A 72 6.51 -15.21 7.55
C LEU A 72 5.85 -15.01 8.92
N GLN A 73 5.36 -16.10 9.53
CA GLN A 73 4.80 -16.05 10.88
C GLN A 73 5.86 -15.62 11.92
N ASP A 74 7.09 -16.10 11.81
CA ASP A 74 8.20 -15.74 12.70
C ASP A 74 8.53 -14.25 12.57
N TRP A 75 8.63 -13.71 11.35
CA TRP A 75 8.88 -12.27 11.15
C TRP A 75 7.75 -11.39 11.70
N LEU A 76 6.51 -11.86 11.64
CA LEU A 76 5.38 -11.12 12.20
C LEU A 76 5.40 -11.04 13.74
N LEU A 77 6.24 -11.85 14.43
CA LEU A 77 6.44 -11.74 15.89
C LEU A 77 7.09 -10.40 16.28
N ASP A 78 7.88 -9.80 15.40
CA ASP A 78 8.54 -8.52 15.64
C ASP A 78 7.53 -7.34 15.64
N PHE A 79 6.26 -7.60 15.26
CA PHE A 79 5.19 -6.61 15.18
C PHE A 79 4.02 -6.95 16.14
N PRO A 80 4.17 -6.76 17.45
CA PRO A 80 3.18 -7.17 18.45
C PRO A 80 1.82 -6.49 18.31
N SER A 81 1.75 -5.35 17.61
CA SER A 81 0.49 -4.66 17.30
C SER A 81 -0.32 -5.32 16.18
N ILE A 82 0.23 -6.33 15.48
CA ILE A 82 -0.51 -7.12 14.49
C ILE A 82 -1.25 -8.26 15.19
N GLU A 83 -2.57 -8.25 15.08
CA GLU A 83 -3.42 -9.32 15.59
C GLU A 83 -3.43 -10.50 14.64
N ARG A 84 -2.64 -11.54 14.97
CA ARG A 84 -2.38 -12.70 14.12
C ARG A 84 -3.43 -13.81 14.18
N ARG A 85 -4.42 -13.74 15.08
CA ARG A 85 -5.46 -14.77 15.21
C ARG A 85 -6.29 -14.95 13.92
N TRP A 86 -6.29 -13.93 13.05
CA TRP A 86 -7.00 -13.93 11.77
C TRP A 86 -6.11 -14.29 10.59
N LEU A 87 -4.85 -14.61 10.84
CA LEU A 87 -3.93 -15.13 9.85
C LEU A 87 -4.28 -16.60 9.60
N ALA A 88 -4.81 -16.90 8.41
CA ALA A 88 -5.13 -18.28 8.04
C ALA A 88 -3.88 -19.01 7.53
N VAL A 89 -3.70 -20.23 8.01
CA VAL A 89 -2.65 -21.15 7.53
C VAL A 89 -3.34 -22.39 6.95
N GLU A 90 -3.10 -22.64 5.67
CA GLU A 90 -3.72 -23.75 4.93
C GLU A 90 -2.74 -24.91 4.79
N GLY A 91 -3.13 -26.06 5.33
CA GLY A 91 -2.31 -27.29 5.28
C GLY A 91 -2.17 -27.80 3.86
N GLY A 92 -0.93 -28.06 3.45
CA GLY A 92 -0.62 -28.59 2.11
C GLY A 92 -0.65 -27.54 0.99
N ALA A 93 -1.00 -26.29 1.28
CA ALA A 93 -0.88 -25.19 0.33
C ALA A 93 0.54 -24.61 0.33
N ALA A 94 0.93 -23.97 -0.78
CA ALA A 94 2.14 -23.17 -0.85
C ALA A 94 1.87 -21.73 -0.39
N THR A 95 2.80 -21.14 0.34
CA THR A 95 2.75 -19.72 0.68
C THR A 95 2.95 -18.87 -0.58
N PRO A 96 2.07 -17.90 -0.86
CA PRO A 96 2.28 -16.97 -1.98
C PRO A 96 3.59 -16.20 -1.81
N PHE A 97 4.28 -15.96 -2.93
CA PHE A 97 5.53 -15.21 -2.91
C PHE A 97 5.77 -14.45 -4.22
N CYS A 98 6.60 -13.41 -4.13
CA CYS A 98 7.12 -12.72 -5.30
C CYS A 98 8.62 -12.92 -5.43
N ARG A 99 9.12 -13.01 -6.67
CA ARG A 99 10.54 -12.76 -6.99
C ARG A 99 10.66 -11.39 -7.62
N ILE A 100 11.45 -10.54 -7.01
CA ILE A 100 11.60 -9.14 -7.39
C ILE A 100 13.04 -8.91 -7.81
N LEU A 101 13.25 -8.77 -9.12
CA LEU A 101 14.56 -8.38 -9.67
C LEU A 101 14.71 -6.88 -9.51
N VAL A 102 15.79 -6.44 -8.86
CA VAL A 102 16.09 -5.02 -8.63
C VAL A 102 17.43 -4.68 -9.25
N THR A 103 17.45 -3.71 -10.16
CA THR A 103 18.64 -3.20 -10.83
C THR A 103 19.29 -2.04 -10.05
N PRO A 104 20.55 -1.63 -10.36
CA PRO A 104 21.23 -0.55 -9.64
C PRO A 104 20.55 0.81 -9.68
N ASP A 105 19.74 1.08 -10.69
CA ASP A 105 18.88 2.27 -10.83
C ASP A 105 17.55 2.15 -10.10
N ALA A 106 17.41 1.08 -9.29
CA ALA A 106 16.22 0.74 -8.48
C ALA A 106 14.95 0.48 -9.32
N GLU A 107 15.07 0.21 -10.60
CA GLU A 107 13.98 -0.37 -11.39
C GLU A 107 13.71 -1.81 -10.92
N ARG A 108 12.46 -2.24 -11.04
CA ARG A 108 12.06 -3.57 -10.59
C ARG A 108 11.19 -4.30 -11.59
N THR A 109 11.42 -5.61 -11.65
CA THR A 109 10.54 -6.55 -12.35
C THR A 109 10.06 -7.58 -11.34
N ILE A 110 8.74 -7.78 -11.25
CA ILE A 110 8.11 -8.63 -10.25
C ILE A 110 7.54 -9.87 -10.95
N LEU A 111 7.90 -11.04 -10.46
CA LEU A 111 7.30 -12.33 -10.81
C LEU A 111 6.46 -12.79 -9.62
N VAL A 112 5.18 -13.02 -9.86
CA VAL A 112 4.18 -13.33 -8.83
C VAL A 112 3.85 -14.83 -8.86
N PHE A 113 3.83 -15.48 -7.69
CA PHE A 113 3.58 -16.91 -7.55
C PHE A 113 2.56 -17.18 -6.43
N GLY A 114 1.62 -18.07 -6.69
CA GLY A 114 0.70 -18.65 -5.70
C GLY A 114 -0.44 -17.76 -5.24
N TYR A 115 -0.45 -16.44 -5.54
CA TYR A 115 -1.56 -15.56 -5.12
C TYR A 115 -2.90 -15.90 -5.79
N PRO A 116 -2.95 -16.21 -7.11
CA PRO A 116 -4.22 -16.59 -7.74
C PRO A 116 -4.84 -17.89 -7.20
N GLU A 117 -4.00 -18.79 -6.69
CA GLU A 117 -4.39 -20.09 -6.15
C GLU A 117 -4.58 -20.08 -4.63
N ALA A 118 -4.22 -18.99 -3.97
CA ALA A 118 -4.31 -18.87 -2.52
C ALA A 118 -5.76 -18.88 -2.05
N VAL A 119 -6.01 -19.56 -0.94
CA VAL A 119 -7.33 -19.58 -0.32
C VAL A 119 -7.66 -18.17 0.17
N VAL A 120 -8.78 -17.64 -0.29
CA VAL A 120 -9.30 -16.36 0.15
C VAL A 120 -9.86 -16.47 1.55
N VAL A 121 -9.45 -15.55 2.44
CA VAL A 121 -10.02 -15.40 3.78
C VAL A 121 -11.04 -14.27 3.73
N PRO A 122 -12.34 -14.54 3.81
CA PRO A 122 -13.35 -13.51 3.78
C PRO A 122 -13.24 -12.59 5.03
N LEU A 123 -13.52 -11.32 4.85
CA LEU A 123 -13.66 -10.41 5.99
C LEU A 123 -14.93 -10.76 6.77
N GLU A 124 -14.81 -10.92 8.08
CA GLU A 124 -15.93 -11.25 8.95
C GLU A 124 -16.33 -10.06 9.84
N ALA A 125 -17.60 -9.97 10.19
CA ALA A 125 -18.12 -8.92 11.07
C ALA A 125 -17.39 -8.88 12.44
N ALA A 126 -16.98 -10.04 12.96
CA ALA A 126 -16.22 -10.14 14.21
C ALA A 126 -14.83 -9.47 14.15
N MET A 127 -14.26 -9.29 12.97
CA MET A 127 -12.99 -8.58 12.77
C MET A 127 -13.16 -7.05 12.90
N LEU A 128 -14.37 -6.52 12.69
CA LEU A 128 -14.65 -5.08 12.54
C LEU A 128 -14.92 -4.36 13.86
N ASP A 129 -14.93 -5.04 14.99
CA ASP A 129 -15.14 -4.39 16.29
C ASP A 129 -14.02 -3.38 16.59
N GLY A 130 -14.39 -2.12 16.85
CA GLY A 130 -13.46 -1.03 17.11
C GLY A 130 -12.57 -0.62 15.93
N VAL A 131 -12.90 -1.03 14.70
CA VAL A 131 -12.15 -0.70 13.49
C VAL A 131 -12.56 0.67 12.96
N GLY A 132 -11.59 1.56 12.80
CA GLY A 132 -11.80 2.87 12.17
C GLY A 132 -11.62 2.84 10.66
N TYR A 133 -10.65 2.06 10.18
CA TYR A 133 -10.31 1.98 8.75
C TYR A 133 -10.04 0.54 8.31
N VAL A 134 -10.47 0.23 7.09
CA VAL A 134 -10.10 -0.98 6.35
C VAL A 134 -9.29 -0.58 5.12
N SER A 135 -8.03 -0.96 5.09
CA SER A 135 -7.14 -0.81 3.94
C SER A 135 -7.30 -2.03 3.04
N ILE A 136 -7.61 -1.84 1.75
CA ILE A 136 -7.88 -2.92 0.80
C ILE A 136 -6.99 -2.74 -0.43
N ASP A 137 -6.27 -3.77 -0.84
CA ASP A 137 -5.66 -3.83 -2.17
C ASP A 137 -6.63 -4.42 -3.21
N LEU A 138 -6.34 -4.24 -4.50
CA LEU A 138 -7.17 -4.75 -5.59
C LEU A 138 -6.57 -5.94 -6.34
N TYR A 139 -5.59 -6.62 -5.75
CA TYR A 139 -4.98 -7.80 -6.39
C TYR A 139 -5.79 -9.10 -6.18
N GLY A 140 -7.04 -8.99 -5.70
CA GLY A 140 -7.98 -10.09 -5.52
C GLY A 140 -9.22 -9.96 -6.40
N GLY A 141 -10.28 -10.66 -6.02
CA GLY A 141 -11.54 -10.73 -6.74
C GLY A 141 -12.73 -10.06 -6.03
N ALA A 142 -13.89 -10.73 -6.08
CA ALA A 142 -15.15 -10.22 -5.52
C ALA A 142 -15.10 -10.01 -4.00
N GLU A 143 -14.25 -10.74 -3.28
CA GLU A 143 -14.07 -10.62 -1.83
C GLU A 143 -13.57 -9.23 -1.41
N ARG A 144 -12.81 -8.52 -2.27
CA ARG A 144 -12.37 -7.14 -2.02
C ARG A 144 -13.55 -6.18 -1.97
N MET A 145 -14.52 -6.35 -2.88
CA MET A 145 -15.76 -5.56 -2.87
C MET A 145 -16.61 -5.88 -1.64
N GLU A 146 -16.72 -7.16 -1.31
CA GLU A 146 -17.49 -7.59 -0.14
C GLU A 146 -16.87 -7.06 1.15
N ALA A 147 -15.55 -7.08 1.26
CA ALA A 147 -14.83 -6.50 2.39
C ALA A 147 -15.10 -4.99 2.52
N ALA A 148 -15.07 -4.24 1.41
CA ALA A 148 -15.38 -2.82 1.42
C ALA A 148 -16.84 -2.55 1.82
N ARG A 149 -17.78 -3.35 1.30
CA ARG A 149 -19.20 -3.26 1.64
C ARG A 149 -19.44 -3.54 3.13
N LEU A 150 -18.87 -4.62 3.64
CA LEU A 150 -19.01 -5.02 5.05
C LEU A 150 -18.39 -3.99 5.99
N ALA A 151 -17.20 -3.46 5.65
CA ALA A 151 -16.55 -2.40 6.41
C ALA A 151 -17.50 -1.21 6.64
N GLN A 152 -18.13 -0.75 5.58
CA GLN A 152 -19.05 0.38 5.67
C GLN A 152 -20.33 0.08 6.43
N GLN A 153 -20.88 -1.13 6.30
CA GLN A 153 -22.04 -1.56 7.08
C GLN A 153 -21.77 -1.55 8.60
N HIS A 154 -20.49 -1.74 8.98
CA HIS A 154 -20.04 -1.68 10.38
C HIS A 154 -19.46 -0.31 10.79
N GLY A 155 -19.61 0.73 9.96
CA GLY A 155 -19.17 2.08 10.25
C GLY A 155 -17.67 2.33 10.09
N ALA A 156 -16.90 1.36 9.59
CA ALA A 156 -15.49 1.55 9.26
C ALA A 156 -15.34 2.25 7.90
N ARG A 157 -14.35 3.13 7.78
CA ARG A 157 -14.01 3.80 6.52
C ARG A 157 -13.05 2.95 5.70
N THR A 158 -13.10 3.06 4.40
CA THR A 158 -12.30 2.27 3.48
C THR A 158 -11.23 3.10 2.78
N VAL A 159 -10.02 2.55 2.71
CA VAL A 159 -8.89 3.08 1.92
C VAL A 159 -8.50 2.02 0.91
N VAL A 160 -8.74 2.28 -0.37
CA VAL A 160 -8.50 1.30 -1.45
C VAL A 160 -7.42 1.82 -2.37
N ASN A 161 -6.44 0.97 -2.71
CA ASN A 161 -5.38 1.36 -3.64
C ASN A 161 -5.59 0.78 -5.04
N ASP A 162 -5.00 1.47 -6.02
CA ASP A 162 -4.89 1.08 -7.42
C ASP A 162 -6.24 0.91 -8.15
N VAL A 163 -7.28 1.59 -7.67
CA VAL A 163 -8.56 1.70 -8.40
C VAL A 163 -8.41 2.75 -9.49
N ILE A 164 -8.20 2.32 -10.71
CA ILE A 164 -8.06 3.22 -11.87
C ILE A 164 -9.21 3.13 -12.87
N ASP A 165 -10.09 2.12 -12.77
CA ASP A 165 -11.30 2.06 -13.58
C ASP A 165 -12.46 2.77 -12.87
N PRO A 166 -12.98 3.89 -13.42
CA PRO A 166 -14.13 4.59 -12.83
C PRO A 166 -15.44 3.76 -12.81
N ALA A 167 -15.50 2.67 -13.58
CA ALA A 167 -16.62 1.74 -13.55
C ALA A 167 -16.49 0.65 -12.47
N HIS A 168 -15.33 0.55 -11.80
CA HIS A 168 -15.11 -0.49 -10.82
C HIS A 168 -16.09 -0.39 -9.64
N ALA A 169 -16.81 -1.48 -9.38
CA ALA A 169 -17.91 -1.49 -8.42
C ALA A 169 -17.51 -1.19 -6.97
N ILE A 170 -16.23 -1.42 -6.60
CA ILE A 170 -15.71 -1.13 -5.26
C ILE A 170 -15.81 0.35 -4.90
N LEU A 171 -15.77 1.26 -5.89
CA LEU A 171 -15.88 2.71 -5.68
C LEU A 171 -17.16 3.11 -4.94
N ARG A 172 -18.21 2.30 -5.01
CA ARG A 172 -19.46 2.52 -4.25
C ARG A 172 -19.26 2.40 -2.74
N TRP A 173 -18.19 1.75 -2.32
CA TRP A 173 -17.87 1.45 -0.93
C TRP A 173 -16.53 2.05 -0.49
N THR A 174 -15.95 2.96 -1.32
CA THR A 174 -14.62 3.52 -1.09
C THR A 174 -14.72 4.96 -0.57
N ASP A 175 -14.06 5.25 0.55
CA ASP A 175 -13.97 6.61 1.11
C ASP A 175 -12.69 7.32 0.65
N VAL A 176 -11.61 6.58 0.48
CA VAL A 176 -10.32 7.10 0.02
C VAL A 176 -9.73 6.17 -1.04
N VAL A 177 -9.39 6.72 -2.18
CA VAL A 177 -8.64 6.03 -3.25
C VAL A 177 -7.18 6.51 -3.20
N VAL A 178 -6.23 5.58 -3.22
CA VAL A 178 -4.80 5.87 -3.34
C VAL A 178 -4.28 5.21 -4.62
N ASN A 179 -3.89 5.99 -5.60
CA ASN A 179 -3.43 5.49 -6.89
C ASN A 179 -2.00 5.94 -7.20
N SER A 180 -1.38 5.26 -8.17
CA SER A 180 -0.12 5.66 -8.78
C SER A 180 -0.38 6.25 -10.17
N ALA A 181 0.15 7.45 -10.44
CA ALA A 181 0.10 8.05 -11.77
C ALA A 181 0.91 7.25 -12.81
N ALA A 182 1.94 6.51 -12.36
CA ALA A 182 2.67 5.60 -13.25
C ALA A 182 1.77 4.44 -13.70
N TYR A 183 1.02 3.85 -12.77
CA TYR A 183 0.05 2.79 -13.09
C TYR A 183 -1.10 3.32 -13.96
N LEU A 184 -1.61 4.51 -13.64
CA LEU A 184 -2.62 5.17 -14.46
C LEU A 184 -2.16 5.34 -15.91
N ARG A 185 -0.96 5.90 -16.12
CA ARG A 185 -0.40 6.10 -17.47
C ARG A 185 -0.11 4.80 -18.20
N MET A 186 0.22 3.73 -17.49
CA MET A 186 0.42 2.41 -18.11
C MET A 186 -0.88 1.86 -18.71
N VAL A 187 -2.02 2.04 -18.02
CA VAL A 187 -3.31 1.51 -18.47
C VAL A 187 -4.07 2.50 -19.37
N TYR A 188 -3.96 3.79 -19.08
CA TYR A 188 -4.59 4.90 -19.81
C TYR A 188 -3.53 5.95 -20.17
N PRO A 189 -2.73 5.75 -21.25
CA PRO A 189 -1.60 6.61 -21.60
C PRO A 189 -1.95 8.09 -21.75
N ASP A 190 -3.15 8.38 -22.25
CA ASP A 190 -3.63 9.75 -22.52
C ASP A 190 -4.43 10.35 -21.35
N ALA A 191 -4.51 9.67 -20.22
CA ALA A 191 -5.32 10.16 -19.10
C ALA A 191 -4.63 11.29 -18.35
N GLU A 192 -5.34 12.41 -18.23
CA GLU A 192 -4.95 13.50 -17.33
C GLU A 192 -5.31 13.13 -15.88
N VAL A 193 -4.30 13.18 -14.99
CA VAL A 193 -4.43 12.72 -13.59
C VAL A 193 -5.60 13.39 -12.86
N GLU A 194 -5.76 14.69 -12.99
CA GLU A 194 -6.81 15.42 -12.28
C GLU A 194 -8.21 15.13 -12.84
N GLU A 195 -8.34 15.00 -14.16
CA GLU A 195 -9.63 14.63 -14.76
C GLU A 195 -10.01 13.20 -14.38
N HIS A 196 -9.06 12.30 -14.42
CA HIS A 196 -9.26 10.90 -13.99
C HIS A 196 -9.69 10.81 -12.52
N ALA A 197 -9.04 11.56 -11.64
CA ALA A 197 -9.41 11.65 -10.23
C ALA A 197 -10.86 12.16 -10.05
N ARG A 198 -11.30 13.14 -10.86
CA ARG A 198 -12.70 13.62 -10.83
C ARG A 198 -13.69 12.52 -11.22
N ARG A 199 -13.35 11.68 -12.22
CA ARG A 199 -14.19 10.54 -12.63
C ARG A 199 -14.32 9.52 -11.51
N LEU A 200 -13.23 9.15 -10.84
CA LEU A 200 -13.26 8.24 -9.70
C LEU A 200 -14.10 8.83 -8.54
N ARG A 201 -13.89 10.11 -8.21
CA ARG A 201 -14.65 10.79 -7.14
C ARG A 201 -16.14 10.86 -7.44
N SER A 202 -16.56 10.98 -8.72
CA SER A 202 -17.94 11.16 -9.09
C SER A 202 -18.87 10.01 -8.70
N VAL A 203 -18.31 8.82 -8.46
CA VAL A 203 -19.10 7.62 -8.11
C VAL A 203 -19.72 7.73 -6.71
N ARG A 204 -18.97 8.23 -5.72
CA ARG A 204 -19.43 8.32 -4.31
C ARG A 204 -19.00 9.60 -3.59
N GLY A 205 -18.10 10.38 -4.16
CA GLY A 205 -17.49 11.50 -3.48
C GLY A 205 -16.27 11.12 -2.65
N ALA A 206 -15.55 10.06 -3.01
CA ALA A 206 -14.32 9.64 -2.34
C ALA A 206 -13.22 10.72 -2.42
N THR A 207 -12.34 10.77 -1.43
CA THR A 207 -11.04 11.43 -1.56
C THR A 207 -10.17 10.62 -2.52
N VAL A 208 -9.56 11.26 -3.51
CA VAL A 208 -8.63 10.61 -4.44
C VAL A 208 -7.24 11.21 -4.27
N VAL A 209 -6.26 10.36 -3.99
CA VAL A 209 -4.85 10.72 -3.85
C VAL A 209 -4.08 9.96 -4.91
N THR A 210 -3.39 10.70 -5.79
CA THR A 210 -2.57 10.09 -6.86
C THR A 210 -1.11 10.46 -6.64
N THR A 211 -0.29 9.48 -6.26
CA THR A 211 1.15 9.63 -6.10
C THR A 211 1.85 9.56 -7.46
N ASP A 212 3.00 10.24 -7.60
CA ASP A 212 3.75 10.26 -8.86
C ASP A 212 5.28 10.18 -8.64
N GLY A 213 5.72 9.25 -7.81
CA GLY A 213 7.13 9.10 -7.45
C GLY A 213 7.67 10.39 -6.80
N PRO A 214 8.77 10.96 -7.31
CA PRO A 214 9.33 12.21 -6.79
C PRO A 214 8.57 13.46 -7.25
N ARG A 215 7.60 13.33 -8.16
CA ARG A 215 6.78 14.45 -8.66
C ARG A 215 5.64 14.78 -7.69
N PRO A 216 4.96 15.93 -7.88
CA PRO A 216 3.87 16.32 -6.99
C PRO A 216 2.75 15.28 -6.91
N ILE A 217 2.30 15.04 -5.69
CA ILE A 217 1.12 14.23 -5.38
C ILE A 217 -0.12 15.07 -5.65
N HIS A 218 -1.06 14.53 -6.41
CA HIS A 218 -2.34 15.16 -6.69
C HIS A 218 -3.39 14.68 -5.69
N VAL A 219 -4.06 15.62 -5.05
CA VAL A 219 -5.08 15.32 -4.05
C VAL A 219 -6.39 15.99 -4.43
N LEU A 220 -7.43 15.19 -4.59
CA LEU A 220 -8.79 15.63 -4.81
C LEU A 220 -9.63 15.23 -3.59
N PRO A 221 -9.84 16.14 -2.62
CA PRO A 221 -10.60 15.82 -1.42
C PRO A 221 -12.06 15.46 -1.72
N ALA A 222 -12.70 14.69 -0.84
CA ALA A 222 -14.15 14.46 -0.88
C ALA A 222 -14.92 15.78 -0.79
N LYS A 223 -14.40 16.73 0.00
CA LYS A 223 -14.93 18.10 0.15
C LYS A 223 -13.77 19.09 0.14
N GLY A 224 -13.97 20.24 -0.47
CA GLY A 224 -12.95 21.28 -0.61
C GLY A 224 -12.25 21.25 -1.95
N ASP A 225 -11.26 22.15 -2.09
CA ASP A 225 -10.54 22.35 -3.34
C ASP A 225 -9.42 21.32 -3.53
N PRO A 226 -9.12 20.94 -4.77
CA PRO A 226 -7.94 20.15 -5.09
C PRO A 226 -6.66 20.86 -4.69
N PHE A 227 -5.66 20.07 -4.27
CA PHE A 227 -4.33 20.61 -4.00
C PHE A 227 -3.25 19.65 -4.48
N ARG A 228 -2.03 20.13 -4.58
CA ARG A 228 -0.85 19.33 -4.87
C ARG A 228 0.17 19.48 -3.75
N LEU A 229 0.89 18.39 -3.49
CA LEU A 229 1.92 18.35 -2.48
C LEU A 229 3.21 17.82 -3.09
N GLN A 230 4.30 18.59 -2.97
CA GLN A 230 5.64 18.11 -3.31
C GLN A 230 6.11 17.16 -2.20
N PRO A 231 6.38 15.87 -2.51
CA PRO A 231 6.91 14.96 -1.51
C PRO A 231 8.32 15.37 -1.07
N PRO A 232 8.75 15.01 0.15
CA PRO A 232 10.12 15.25 0.57
C PRO A 232 11.07 14.42 -0.32
N PRO A 233 12.28 14.92 -0.63
CA PRO A 233 13.22 14.20 -1.46
C PRO A 233 13.71 12.92 -0.75
N ALA A 234 13.81 11.82 -1.50
CA ALA A 234 14.45 10.62 -0.98
C ALA A 234 15.95 10.87 -0.77
N GLN A 235 16.49 10.43 0.35
CA GLN A 235 17.93 10.56 0.67
C GLN A 235 18.80 9.62 -0.18
N ALA A 236 18.23 8.50 -0.58
CA ALA A 236 18.83 7.52 -1.48
C ALA A 236 17.72 6.81 -2.27
N LEU A 237 18.07 6.25 -3.39
CA LEU A 237 17.19 5.39 -4.17
C LEU A 237 17.80 3.98 -4.19
N VAL A 238 17.26 3.09 -3.39
CA VAL A 238 17.75 1.72 -3.19
C VAL A 238 16.77 0.69 -3.73
N ASP A 239 15.47 0.87 -3.41
CA ASP A 239 14.41 -0.06 -3.79
C ASP A 239 13.04 0.61 -3.62
N ALA A 240 12.32 0.78 -4.71
CA ALA A 240 10.99 1.41 -4.70
C ALA A 240 9.84 0.45 -4.32
N THR A 241 10.13 -0.85 -4.09
CA THR A 241 9.11 -1.85 -3.70
C THR A 241 8.47 -1.47 -2.38
N GLY A 242 7.13 -1.47 -2.31
CA GLY A 242 6.39 -1.15 -1.08
C GLY A 242 6.33 0.34 -0.72
N ALA A 243 6.87 1.26 -1.55
CA ALA A 243 6.76 2.69 -1.27
C ALA A 243 5.31 3.20 -1.27
N GLY A 244 4.45 2.64 -2.14
CA GLY A 244 3.01 2.90 -2.16
C GLY A 244 2.31 2.39 -0.90
N ASP A 245 2.71 1.22 -0.40
CA ASP A 245 2.16 0.66 0.85
C ASP A 245 2.58 1.49 2.06
N ALA A 246 3.82 1.95 2.10
CA ALA A 246 4.32 2.87 3.11
C ALA A 246 3.56 4.21 3.09
N PHE A 247 3.32 4.75 1.89
CA PHE A 247 2.51 5.95 1.71
C PHE A 247 1.09 5.74 2.25
N ARG A 248 0.43 4.66 1.86
CA ARG A 248 -0.92 4.30 2.30
C ARG A 248 -1.00 4.14 3.81
N ALA A 249 -0.06 3.44 4.41
CA ALA A 249 0.03 3.30 5.87
C ALA A 249 0.17 4.65 6.56
N GLY A 250 1.01 5.54 6.04
CA GLY A 250 1.21 6.89 6.57
C GLY A 250 -0.04 7.76 6.47
N LEU A 251 -0.74 7.69 5.33
CA LEU A 251 -2.02 8.37 5.14
C LEU A 251 -3.06 7.88 6.17
N ILE A 252 -3.20 6.57 6.34
CA ILE A 252 -4.12 5.96 7.31
C ILE A 252 -3.74 6.36 8.74
N HIS A 253 -2.45 6.39 9.07
CA HIS A 253 -1.99 6.83 10.40
C HIS A 253 -2.48 8.25 10.70
N GLY A 254 -2.27 9.21 9.78
CA GLY A 254 -2.75 10.58 9.96
C GLY A 254 -4.27 10.68 10.07
N LEU A 255 -5.01 9.92 9.25
CA LEU A 255 -6.47 9.85 9.31
C LEU A 255 -6.97 9.34 10.66
N LEU A 256 -6.30 8.35 11.27
CA LEU A 256 -6.61 7.84 12.61
C LEU A 256 -6.36 8.88 13.71
N GLN A 257 -5.33 9.73 13.53
CA GLN A 257 -5.04 10.82 14.47
C GLN A 257 -6.01 12.00 14.30
N GLY A 258 -6.89 11.99 13.29
CA GLY A 258 -7.80 13.08 12.99
C GLY A 258 -7.11 14.33 12.43
N TRP A 259 -5.92 14.18 11.83
CA TRP A 259 -5.20 15.28 11.19
C TRP A 259 -5.95 15.79 9.96
N ASP A 260 -5.63 17.00 9.54
CA ASP A 260 -6.12 17.47 8.23
C ASP A 260 -5.55 16.62 7.09
N LEU A 261 -6.22 16.65 5.94
CA LEU A 261 -5.85 15.79 4.81
C LEU A 261 -4.44 16.11 4.27
N ALA A 262 -4.02 17.38 4.32
CA ALA A 262 -2.69 17.75 3.84
C ALA A 262 -1.60 17.16 4.72
N ASP A 263 -1.79 17.15 6.03
CA ASP A 263 -0.85 16.52 6.97
C ASP A 263 -0.86 14.99 6.88
N CYS A 264 -2.02 14.38 6.65
CA CYS A 264 -2.11 12.95 6.34
C CYS A 264 -1.28 12.60 5.08
N VAL A 265 -1.41 13.40 4.03
CA VAL A 265 -0.66 13.19 2.76
C VAL A 265 0.83 13.47 2.96
N ARG A 266 1.22 14.50 3.74
CA ARG A 266 2.63 14.75 4.10
C ARG A 266 3.28 13.57 4.78
N TRP A 267 2.58 13.00 5.75
CA TRP A 267 3.08 11.84 6.49
C TRP A 267 3.23 10.62 5.57
N GLY A 268 2.23 10.35 4.72
CA GLY A 268 2.31 9.30 3.71
C GLY A 268 3.49 9.51 2.75
N ALA A 269 3.67 10.74 2.26
CA ALA A 269 4.78 11.10 1.37
C ALA A 269 6.14 10.88 2.03
N ALA A 270 6.28 11.25 3.31
CA ALA A 270 7.50 11.01 4.08
C ALA A 270 7.79 9.52 4.27
N ALA A 271 6.78 8.72 4.60
CA ALA A 271 6.92 7.27 4.74
C ALA A 271 7.36 6.63 3.42
N GLY A 272 6.69 6.96 2.30
CA GLY A 272 7.05 6.46 0.98
C GLY A 272 8.46 6.88 0.55
N SER A 273 8.83 8.15 0.77
CA SER A 273 10.17 8.66 0.46
C SER A 273 11.27 8.01 1.29
N LEU A 274 11.04 7.76 2.58
CA LEU A 274 11.99 7.04 3.43
C LEU A 274 12.11 5.56 3.04
N LYS A 275 11.02 4.96 2.53
CA LYS A 275 11.02 3.57 2.08
C LYS A 275 11.95 3.34 0.89
N VAL A 276 11.94 4.21 -0.11
CA VAL A 276 12.76 4.03 -1.32
C VAL A 276 14.28 4.04 -1.04
N GLY A 277 14.69 4.63 0.08
CA GLY A 277 16.08 4.59 0.55
C GLY A 277 16.50 3.30 1.26
N ARG A 278 15.64 2.28 1.31
CA ARG A 278 15.86 1.03 2.04
C ARG A 278 15.53 -0.17 1.20
N SER A 279 16.27 -1.26 1.37
CA SER A 279 15.97 -2.54 0.75
C SER A 279 14.81 -3.18 1.48
N GLY A 280 13.80 -3.59 0.74
CA GLY A 280 12.67 -4.34 1.24
C GLY A 280 11.81 -3.67 2.32
N GLY A 281 10.84 -4.40 2.86
CA GLY A 281 9.90 -3.90 3.89
C GLY A 281 10.44 -3.89 5.32
N GLY A 282 11.59 -4.55 5.60
CA GLY A 282 11.97 -4.95 6.95
C GLY A 282 12.63 -3.90 7.87
N HIS A 283 13.12 -2.78 7.35
CA HIS A 283 13.77 -1.74 8.15
C HIS A 283 12.94 -0.46 8.15
N LEU A 284 11.95 -0.42 9.02
CA LEU A 284 11.02 0.71 9.10
C LEU A 284 11.63 1.86 9.92
N PRO A 285 11.51 3.11 9.46
CA PRO A 285 11.97 4.25 10.22
C PRO A 285 11.08 4.47 11.44
N PRO A 286 11.66 4.86 12.59
CA PRO A 286 10.87 5.22 13.76
C PRO A 286 9.99 6.45 13.47
N VAL A 287 8.87 6.55 14.19
CA VAL A 287 7.88 7.65 14.07
C VAL A 287 8.55 9.03 14.03
N GLY A 288 9.53 9.29 14.89
CA GLY A 288 10.24 10.57 14.93
C GLY A 288 11.00 10.90 13.64
N GLN A 289 11.53 9.89 12.95
CA GLN A 289 12.20 10.11 11.65
C GLN A 289 11.19 10.44 10.55
N VAL A 290 10.02 9.77 10.55
CA VAL A 290 8.95 10.09 9.61
C VAL A 290 8.44 11.51 9.85
N ALA A 291 8.21 11.89 11.11
CA ALA A 291 7.76 13.23 11.49
C ALA A 291 8.74 14.33 11.04
N ALA A 292 10.03 14.13 11.28
CA ALA A 292 11.07 15.08 10.84
C ALA A 292 11.13 15.18 9.31
N HIS A 293 11.04 14.05 8.61
CA HIS A 293 11.08 14.02 7.16
C HIS A 293 9.84 14.64 6.51
N ALA A 294 8.67 14.51 7.12
CA ALA A 294 7.41 15.10 6.66
C ALA A 294 7.46 16.64 6.60
N GLN A 295 8.30 17.29 7.42
CA GLN A 295 8.47 18.76 7.40
C GLN A 295 9.08 19.27 6.10
N ALA A 296 9.79 18.45 5.35
CA ALA A 296 10.34 18.80 4.05
C ALA A 296 9.34 18.71 2.90
N ALA A 297 8.13 18.19 3.12
CA ALA A 297 7.06 18.21 2.14
C ALA A 297 6.40 19.59 2.09
N SER A 298 6.08 20.09 0.90
CA SER A 298 5.49 21.43 0.72
C SER A 298 4.20 21.38 -0.11
N LEU A 299 3.21 22.18 0.31
CA LEU A 299 2.04 22.47 -0.53
C LEU A 299 2.48 23.34 -1.70
N LEU A 300 2.08 22.97 -2.90
CA LEU A 300 2.29 23.77 -4.09
C LEU A 300 1.14 24.77 -4.23
N ALA A 301 1.46 26.02 -4.62
CA ALA A 301 0.44 26.97 -4.98
C ALA A 301 -0.49 26.36 -6.06
N ALA A 302 -1.78 26.68 -5.99
CA ALA A 302 -2.71 26.33 -7.05
C ALA A 302 -2.15 26.87 -8.37
N ALA A 303 -2.00 26.03 -9.39
CA ALA A 303 -1.66 26.53 -10.72
C ALA A 303 -2.73 27.57 -11.08
N GLU A 304 -2.31 28.80 -11.39
CA GLU A 304 -3.22 29.80 -11.94
C GLU A 304 -3.95 29.14 -13.12
N ARG A 305 -5.27 29.09 -13.03
CA ARG A 305 -6.08 28.60 -14.15
C ARG A 305 -5.82 29.56 -15.28
N GLY A 306 -5.03 29.12 -16.26
CA GLY A 306 -4.85 29.88 -17.50
C GLY A 306 -6.22 30.26 -18.06
N GLN A 307 -6.40 31.54 -18.25
CA GLN A 307 -7.60 32.16 -18.88
C GLN A 307 -7.77 31.64 -20.30
#